data_3e34ea3d31e65a622f294657897a92cf
#
_entry.id   3e34ea3d31e65a622f294657897a92cf
#
_cell.length_a   1.000
_cell.length_b   1.000
_cell.length_c   1.000
_cell.angle_alpha   90.00
_cell.angle_beta   90.00
_cell.angle_gamma   90.00
#
_symmetry.space_group_name_H-M   'P 1'
#
loop_
_entity.id
_entity.type
_entity.pdbx_description
1 polymer ?
#
loop_
_entity_poly.entity_id
_entity_poly.type
_entity_poly.pdbx_seq_one_letter_code
_entity_poly.pdbx_strand_id
1 'polypeptide(L)'
;MKKNLYLLLLLCCAIPAGFAQLHSVSFEQIDSIQTIEKRKTIVFIQTDWCQFCHAMKNTTFKNEEIIMELNNTFYFVDFNAEEKRTVVFNKTTFQFKPTGNNFGTHELAIALGTINKQLNFPVLCVLNSGNEIIFQHSGYLKPKELKLILAKLKE
;
A
#
# COMPACT_ATOMS: atom_id res chain seq x y z
N MET A 1 2.71 24.52 -48.53
CA MET A 1 3.09 24.85 -47.14
C MET A 1 1.96 24.69 -46.12
N LYS A 2 0.68 24.89 -46.46
CA LYS A 2 -0.45 24.76 -45.52
C LYS A 2 -0.80 23.30 -45.13
N LYS A 3 -0.58 22.32 -46.04
CA LYS A 3 -0.88 20.87 -45.75
C LYS A 3 0.05 20.28 -44.69
N ASN A 4 1.30 20.70 -44.61
CA ASN A 4 2.26 20.18 -43.61
C ASN A 4 2.00 20.72 -42.20
N LEU A 5 1.36 21.91 -42.09
CA LEU A 5 1.01 22.50 -40.79
C LEU A 5 -0.11 21.71 -40.08
N TYR A 6 -1.10 21.18 -40.86
CA TYR A 6 -2.17 20.36 -40.30
C TYR A 6 -1.68 18.97 -39.85
N LEU A 7 -0.67 18.41 -40.52
CA LEU A 7 -0.05 17.15 -40.13
C LEU A 7 0.73 17.28 -38.81
N LEU A 8 1.38 18.42 -38.60
CA LEU A 8 2.09 18.71 -37.35
C LEU A 8 1.13 18.94 -36.16
N LEU A 9 -0.04 19.54 -36.40
CA LEU A 9 -1.08 19.75 -35.38
C LEU A 9 -1.75 18.46 -34.93
N LEU A 10 -1.92 17.48 -35.84
CA LEU A 10 -2.51 16.17 -35.53
C LEU A 10 -1.58 15.28 -34.71
N LEU A 11 -0.26 15.47 -34.79
CA LEU A 11 0.72 14.67 -34.04
C LEU A 11 0.83 15.08 -32.56
N CYS A 12 0.32 16.26 -32.20
CA CYS A 12 0.42 16.81 -30.84
C CYS A 12 -0.68 16.33 -29.88
N CYS A 13 -1.71 15.57 -30.36
CA CYS A 13 -2.86 15.15 -29.54
C CYS A 13 -2.80 13.71 -29.01
N ALA A 14 -1.71 12.97 -29.25
CA ALA A 14 -1.51 11.64 -28.65
C ALA A 14 -0.82 11.78 -27.27
N ILE A 15 -1.50 12.42 -26.31
CA ILE A 15 -1.10 12.33 -24.91
C ILE A 15 -1.49 10.90 -24.48
N PRO A 16 -0.53 9.99 -24.18
CA PRO A 16 -0.89 8.70 -23.63
C PRO A 16 -1.61 8.96 -22.32
N ALA A 17 -2.84 8.47 -22.17
CA ALA A 17 -3.52 8.39 -20.89
C ALA A 17 -2.66 7.48 -19.99
N GLY A 18 -1.77 8.09 -19.22
CA GLY A 18 -0.95 7.36 -18.25
C GLY A 18 -1.88 6.74 -17.22
N PHE A 19 -1.99 5.43 -17.20
CA PHE A 19 -2.68 4.72 -16.13
C PHE A 19 -2.00 5.11 -14.82
N ALA A 20 -2.76 5.67 -13.90
CA ALA A 20 -2.25 5.97 -12.58
C ALA A 20 -1.75 4.66 -11.93
N GLN A 21 -0.48 4.61 -11.57
CA GLN A 21 0.11 3.49 -10.86
C GLN A 21 0.09 3.78 -9.36
N LEU A 22 -0.26 2.78 -8.54
CA LEU A 22 -0.14 2.89 -7.09
C LEU A 22 1.33 2.92 -6.70
N HIS A 23 1.74 3.98 -6.00
CA HIS A 23 3.10 4.16 -5.53
C HIS A 23 3.22 3.52 -4.14
N SER A 24 4.12 2.55 -4.01
CA SER A 24 4.46 1.95 -2.73
C SER A 24 5.83 2.44 -2.26
N VAL A 25 5.92 2.74 -0.96
CA VAL A 25 7.17 3.08 -0.28
C VAL A 25 7.57 1.97 0.69
N SER A 26 8.83 1.91 1.08
CA SER A 26 9.29 0.96 2.10
C SER A 26 9.15 1.54 3.51
N PHE A 27 9.18 0.68 4.53
CA PHE A 27 9.13 1.13 5.92
C PHE A 27 10.31 2.04 6.29
N GLU A 28 11.50 1.76 5.74
CA GLU A 28 12.69 2.56 5.98
C GLU A 28 12.59 3.98 5.42
N GLN A 29 11.76 4.16 4.38
CA GLN A 29 11.50 5.49 3.81
C GLN A 29 10.48 6.28 4.64
N ILE A 30 9.55 5.62 5.34
CA ILE A 30 8.47 6.28 6.09
C ILE A 30 9.03 7.29 7.08
N ASP A 31 10.02 6.92 7.89
CA ASP A 31 10.58 7.79 8.93
C ASP A 31 11.15 9.08 8.33
N SER A 32 11.77 9.02 7.16
CA SER A 32 12.34 10.20 6.48
C SER A 32 11.29 11.05 5.78
N ILE A 33 10.35 10.44 5.04
CA ILE A 33 9.33 11.19 4.30
C ILE A 33 8.30 11.84 5.23
N GLN A 34 8.02 11.26 6.40
CA GLN A 34 7.17 11.85 7.44
C GLN A 34 7.77 13.15 8.03
N THR A 35 9.07 13.39 7.89
CA THR A 35 9.67 14.66 8.29
C THR A 35 9.41 15.77 7.28
N ILE A 36 9.18 15.41 6.02
CA ILE A 36 8.92 16.35 4.92
C ILE A 36 7.42 16.68 4.86
N GLU A 37 6.60 15.66 4.85
CA GLU A 37 5.14 15.79 4.80
C GLU A 37 4.50 14.72 5.67
N LYS A 38 3.71 15.16 6.65
CA LYS A 38 3.00 14.26 7.56
C LYS A 38 1.74 13.70 6.91
N ARG A 39 1.72 12.40 6.66
CA ARG A 39 0.56 11.67 6.14
C ARG A 39 0.28 10.43 6.97
N LYS A 40 -0.97 9.96 6.97
CA LYS A 40 -1.31 8.62 7.47
C LYS A 40 -0.69 7.58 6.54
N THR A 41 -0.22 6.45 7.09
CA THR A 41 0.36 5.36 6.32
C THR A 41 -0.59 4.19 6.25
N ILE A 42 -0.87 3.70 5.05
CA ILE A 42 -1.68 2.50 4.81
C ILE A 42 -0.72 1.36 4.50
N VAL A 43 -0.73 0.34 5.35
CA VAL A 43 0.08 -0.86 5.20
C VAL A 43 -0.83 -2.00 4.75
N PHE A 44 -0.59 -2.53 3.56
CA PHE A 44 -1.20 -3.74 3.06
C PHE A 44 -0.29 -4.91 3.34
N ILE A 45 -0.66 -5.75 4.30
CA ILE A 45 0.11 -6.92 4.73
C ILE A 45 -0.44 -8.15 4.04
N GLN A 46 0.41 -8.86 3.32
CA GLN A 46 0.05 -9.96 2.45
C GLN A 46 1.10 -11.08 2.45
N THR A 47 0.79 -12.19 1.80
CA THR A 47 1.73 -13.27 1.47
C THR A 47 1.57 -13.69 0.01
N ASP A 48 2.60 -14.28 -0.58
CA ASP A 48 2.58 -14.65 -2.00
C ASP A 48 1.58 -15.77 -2.33
N TRP A 49 1.22 -16.62 -1.37
CA TRP A 49 0.22 -17.68 -1.54
C TRP A 49 -1.21 -17.24 -1.26
N CYS A 50 -1.44 -16.01 -0.79
CA CYS A 50 -2.75 -15.51 -0.38
C CYS A 50 -3.61 -15.12 -1.60
N GLN A 51 -4.61 -15.94 -1.95
CA GLN A 51 -5.51 -15.68 -3.08
C GLN A 51 -6.31 -14.37 -2.95
N PHE A 52 -6.80 -14.04 -1.74
CA PHE A 52 -7.50 -12.78 -1.49
C PHE A 52 -6.59 -11.56 -1.59
N CYS A 53 -5.31 -11.71 -1.28
CA CYS A 53 -4.32 -10.65 -1.47
C CYS A 53 -4.10 -10.38 -2.95
N HIS A 54 -3.93 -11.43 -3.78
CA HIS A 54 -3.86 -11.31 -5.23
C HIS A 54 -5.13 -10.68 -5.82
N ALA A 55 -6.31 -11.10 -5.33
CA ALA A 55 -7.57 -10.50 -5.76
C ALA A 55 -7.61 -8.99 -5.47
N MET A 56 -7.21 -8.52 -4.27
CA MET A 56 -7.14 -7.09 -3.95
C MET A 56 -6.14 -6.35 -4.83
N LYS A 57 -4.96 -6.91 -5.06
CA LYS A 57 -3.95 -6.31 -5.95
C LYS A 57 -4.46 -6.12 -7.38
N ASN A 58 -5.28 -7.06 -7.86
CA ASN A 58 -5.78 -7.07 -9.25
C ASN A 58 -7.13 -6.35 -9.44
N THR A 59 -7.82 -6.00 -8.36
CA THR A 59 -9.14 -5.34 -8.42
C THR A 59 -9.13 -4.03 -7.63
N THR A 60 -9.07 -4.10 -6.30
CA THR A 60 -9.21 -2.95 -5.40
C THR A 60 -8.10 -1.92 -5.62
N PHE A 61 -6.85 -2.37 -5.68
CA PHE A 61 -5.69 -1.51 -5.93
C PHE A 61 -5.43 -1.23 -7.43
N LYS A 62 -6.33 -1.64 -8.33
CA LYS A 62 -6.38 -1.22 -9.74
C LYS A 62 -7.48 -0.19 -10.02
N ASN A 63 -8.31 0.11 -9.03
CA ASN A 63 -9.32 1.15 -9.17
C ASN A 63 -8.66 2.54 -9.17
N GLU A 64 -8.87 3.31 -10.24
CA GLU A 64 -8.21 4.59 -10.48
C GLU A 64 -8.46 5.61 -9.36
N GLU A 65 -9.69 5.70 -8.83
CA GLU A 65 -10.02 6.62 -7.75
C GLU A 65 -9.26 6.25 -6.45
N ILE A 66 -9.12 4.94 -6.16
CA ILE A 66 -8.36 4.46 -5.00
C ILE A 66 -6.87 4.77 -5.19
N ILE A 67 -6.33 4.54 -6.38
CA ILE A 67 -4.92 4.84 -6.69
C ILE A 67 -4.66 6.33 -6.49
N MET A 68 -5.51 7.19 -7.06
CA MET A 68 -5.37 8.65 -6.90
C MET A 68 -5.44 9.06 -5.43
N GLU A 69 -6.40 8.51 -4.68
CA GLU A 69 -6.58 8.81 -3.26
C GLU A 69 -5.37 8.38 -2.42
N LEU A 70 -4.90 7.14 -2.63
CA LEU A 70 -3.73 6.60 -1.92
C LEU A 70 -2.47 7.41 -2.25
N ASN A 71 -2.22 7.71 -3.52
CA ASN A 71 -1.02 8.44 -3.92
C ASN A 71 -0.99 9.90 -3.41
N ASN A 72 -2.16 10.56 -3.33
CA ASN A 72 -2.23 11.97 -2.99
C ASN A 72 -2.32 12.22 -1.48
N THR A 73 -2.97 11.33 -0.73
CA THR A 73 -3.36 11.59 0.66
C THR A 73 -2.58 10.75 1.66
N PHE A 74 -2.12 9.57 1.26
CA PHE A 74 -1.52 8.59 2.15
C PHE A 74 -0.12 8.19 1.67
N TYR A 75 0.66 7.60 2.55
CA TYR A 75 1.76 6.74 2.16
C TYR A 75 1.24 5.30 2.09
N PHE A 76 1.59 4.58 1.04
CA PHE A 76 1.16 3.19 0.88
C PHE A 76 2.37 2.25 0.95
N VAL A 77 2.27 1.21 1.76
CA VAL A 77 3.27 0.15 1.92
C VAL A 77 2.63 -1.18 1.55
N ASP A 78 3.20 -1.89 0.56
CA ASP A 78 2.88 -3.29 0.26
C ASP A 78 3.92 -4.17 0.95
N PHE A 79 3.54 -4.89 2.00
CA PHE A 79 4.44 -5.64 2.84
C PHE A 79 4.15 -7.13 2.81
N ASN A 80 5.13 -7.92 2.36
CA ASN A 80 5.06 -9.37 2.44
C ASN A 80 5.34 -9.81 3.89
N ALA A 81 4.38 -10.49 4.52
CA ALA A 81 4.52 -10.99 5.89
C ALA A 81 5.61 -12.06 6.05
N GLU A 82 6.08 -12.65 4.94
CA GLU A 82 7.16 -13.62 4.90
C GLU A 82 8.50 -13.01 4.44
N GLU A 83 8.62 -11.66 4.43
CA GLU A 83 9.85 -10.94 4.13
C GLU A 83 10.98 -11.40 5.07
N LYS A 84 12.12 -11.81 4.48
CA LYS A 84 13.24 -12.39 5.26
C LYS A 84 14.28 -11.36 5.67
N ARG A 85 14.32 -10.20 4.99
CA ARG A 85 15.28 -9.15 5.33
C ARG A 85 14.85 -8.44 6.63
N THR A 86 15.82 -7.98 7.38
CA THR A 86 15.59 -7.12 8.53
C THR A 86 14.99 -5.78 8.08
N VAL A 87 13.97 -5.31 8.76
CA VAL A 87 13.32 -4.01 8.52
C VAL A 87 13.50 -3.12 9.74
N VAL A 88 13.98 -1.89 9.52
CA VAL A 88 14.03 -0.86 10.54
C VAL A 88 12.86 0.08 10.33
N PHE A 89 12.01 0.22 11.33
CA PHE A 89 10.84 1.09 11.30
C PHE A 89 10.61 1.71 12.67
N ASN A 90 10.35 3.00 12.72
CA ASN A 90 10.15 3.77 13.96
C ASN A 90 11.27 3.51 15.00
N LYS A 91 12.54 3.55 14.54
CA LYS A 91 13.76 3.30 15.32
C LYS A 91 13.85 1.91 15.95
N THR A 92 12.98 0.99 15.56
CA THR A 92 12.95 -0.40 16.04
C THR A 92 13.32 -1.35 14.90
N THR A 93 14.13 -2.34 15.22
CA THR A 93 14.55 -3.38 14.28
C THR A 93 13.63 -4.59 14.40
N PHE A 94 13.04 -4.99 13.28
CA PHE A 94 12.16 -6.15 13.17
C PHE A 94 12.80 -7.21 12.29
N GLN A 95 12.65 -8.47 12.66
CA GLN A 95 13.27 -9.60 11.98
C GLN A 95 12.23 -10.64 11.56
N PHE A 96 12.62 -11.47 10.61
CA PHE A 96 11.86 -12.66 10.27
C PHE A 96 11.94 -13.70 11.39
N LYS A 97 10.81 -14.27 11.81
CA LYS A 97 10.70 -15.34 12.81
C LYS A 97 10.39 -16.66 12.11
N PRO A 98 11.38 -17.54 11.94
CA PRO A 98 11.13 -18.85 11.36
C PRO A 98 10.27 -19.70 12.30
N THR A 99 9.29 -20.42 11.72
CA THR A 99 8.46 -21.40 12.41
C THR A 99 8.69 -22.82 11.88
N GLY A 100 9.56 -22.97 10.88
CA GLY A 100 9.97 -24.22 10.25
C GLY A 100 11.07 -23.98 9.22
N ASN A 101 11.44 -25.02 8.46
CA ASN A 101 12.61 -24.96 7.57
C ASN A 101 12.55 -23.85 6.49
N ASN A 102 11.37 -23.46 6.01
CA ASN A 102 11.19 -22.38 5.02
C ASN A 102 10.00 -21.49 5.34
N PHE A 103 9.33 -21.69 6.46
CA PHE A 103 8.15 -20.95 6.86
C PHE A 103 8.44 -20.05 8.04
N GLY A 104 7.74 -18.96 8.11
CA GLY A 104 7.84 -18.02 9.21
C GLY A 104 7.11 -16.73 8.91
N THR A 105 7.10 -15.83 9.86
CA THR A 105 6.42 -14.55 9.74
C THR A 105 7.33 -13.45 10.26
N HIS A 106 7.35 -12.33 9.56
CA HIS A 106 8.11 -11.16 9.97
C HIS A 106 7.48 -10.50 11.22
N GLU A 107 8.30 -10.13 12.20
CA GLU A 107 7.85 -9.49 13.45
C GLU A 107 6.97 -8.27 13.21
N LEU A 108 7.30 -7.46 12.21
CA LEU A 108 6.54 -6.26 11.85
C LEU A 108 5.14 -6.61 11.30
N ALA A 109 5.01 -7.71 10.54
CA ALA A 109 3.70 -8.21 10.11
C ALA A 109 2.86 -8.68 11.31
N ILE A 110 3.48 -9.32 12.30
CA ILE A 110 2.81 -9.72 13.54
C ILE A 110 2.35 -8.47 14.31
N ALA A 111 3.25 -7.49 14.48
CA ALA A 111 2.97 -6.27 15.24
C ALA A 111 1.83 -5.42 14.62
N LEU A 112 1.83 -5.28 13.29
CA LEU A 112 0.86 -4.42 12.59
C LEU A 112 -0.39 -5.18 12.11
N GLY A 113 -0.32 -6.50 11.98
CA GLY A 113 -1.37 -7.30 11.35
C GLY A 113 -2.20 -8.15 12.31
N THR A 114 -1.76 -8.33 13.57
CA THR A 114 -2.49 -9.17 14.52
C THR A 114 -3.74 -8.45 15.02
N ILE A 115 -4.92 -9.05 14.79
CA ILE A 115 -6.23 -8.58 15.24
C ILE A 115 -6.86 -9.69 16.09
N ASN A 116 -7.26 -9.40 17.32
CA ASN A 116 -7.85 -10.38 18.24
C ASN A 116 -6.99 -11.67 18.39
N LYS A 117 -5.67 -11.51 18.49
CA LYS A 117 -4.68 -12.61 18.59
C LYS A 117 -4.58 -13.49 17.34
N GLN A 118 -5.12 -13.08 16.22
CA GLN A 118 -5.04 -13.79 14.95
C GLN A 118 -4.40 -12.92 13.87
N LEU A 119 -3.58 -13.53 13.03
CA LEU A 119 -2.99 -12.92 11.85
C LEU A 119 -3.51 -13.65 10.62
N ASN A 120 -4.47 -13.04 9.92
CA ASN A 120 -5.12 -13.60 8.73
C ASN A 120 -4.97 -12.62 7.57
N PHE A 121 -4.50 -13.09 6.41
CA PHE A 121 -4.24 -12.25 5.26
C PHE A 121 -5.42 -12.16 4.28
N PRO A 122 -5.57 -11.04 3.59
CA PRO A 122 -4.81 -9.79 3.74
C PRO A 122 -5.17 -9.01 5.01
N VAL A 123 -4.24 -8.16 5.49
CA VAL A 123 -4.55 -7.15 6.50
C VAL A 123 -4.32 -5.76 5.90
N LEU A 124 -5.24 -4.85 6.15
CA LEU A 124 -5.05 -3.42 5.97
C LEU A 124 -4.85 -2.80 7.35
N CYS A 125 -3.65 -2.29 7.62
CA CYS A 125 -3.32 -1.55 8.83
C CYS A 125 -3.10 -0.08 8.49
N VAL A 126 -3.69 0.83 9.26
CA VAL A 126 -3.50 2.27 9.07
C VAL A 126 -2.81 2.86 10.28
N LEU A 127 -1.74 3.58 10.00
CA LEU A 127 -0.97 4.30 11.00
C LEU A 127 -1.22 5.81 10.86
N ASN A 128 -1.24 6.52 12.00
CA ASN A 128 -1.17 7.98 11.97
C ASN A 128 0.26 8.44 11.63
N SER A 129 0.48 9.75 11.51
CA SER A 129 1.81 10.32 11.23
C SER A 129 2.83 10.12 12.35
N GLY A 130 2.41 9.65 13.53
CA GLY A 130 3.25 9.25 14.65
C GLY A 130 3.55 7.75 14.69
N ASN A 131 3.18 7.00 13.64
CA ASN A 131 3.35 5.55 13.53
C ASN A 131 2.51 4.72 14.53
N GLU A 132 1.40 5.28 15.06
CA GLU A 132 0.47 4.56 15.91
C GLU A 132 -0.65 3.94 15.08
N ILE A 133 -1.08 2.73 15.40
CA ILE A 133 -2.19 2.04 14.73
C ILE A 133 -3.49 2.76 15.08
N ILE A 134 -4.20 3.25 14.06
CA ILE A 134 -5.51 3.91 14.20
C ILE A 134 -6.65 3.10 13.59
N PHE A 135 -6.34 2.14 12.72
CA PHE A 135 -7.34 1.26 12.12
C PHE A 135 -6.69 -0.03 11.64
N GLN A 136 -7.41 -1.14 11.78
CA GLN A 136 -7.03 -2.43 11.20
C GLN A 136 -8.27 -3.14 10.63
N HIS A 137 -8.08 -3.83 9.50
CA HIS A 137 -9.07 -4.70 8.91
C HIS A 137 -8.40 -5.97 8.38
N SER A 138 -8.96 -7.12 8.68
CA SER A 138 -8.52 -8.41 8.14
C SER A 138 -9.54 -8.92 7.13
N GLY A 139 -9.06 -9.35 5.98
CA GLY A 139 -9.85 -9.90 4.89
C GLY A 139 -9.93 -9.01 3.66
N TYR A 140 -10.59 -9.55 2.63
CA TYR A 140 -10.75 -8.89 1.35
C TYR A 140 -11.67 -7.66 1.45
N LEU A 141 -11.22 -6.54 0.92
CA LEU A 141 -12.00 -5.31 0.76
C LEU A 141 -12.30 -5.05 -0.72
N LYS A 142 -13.57 -4.92 -1.06
CA LYS A 142 -13.99 -4.46 -2.38
C LYS A 142 -13.65 -2.97 -2.57
N PRO A 143 -13.53 -2.48 -3.82
CA PRO A 143 -13.25 -1.07 -4.08
C PRO A 143 -14.19 -0.11 -3.34
N LYS A 144 -15.51 -0.39 -3.33
CA LYS A 144 -16.50 0.44 -2.63
C LYS A 144 -16.25 0.51 -1.13
N GLU A 145 -15.88 -0.60 -0.51
CA GLU A 145 -15.62 -0.68 0.94
C GLU A 145 -14.36 0.09 1.31
N LEU A 146 -13.27 -0.11 0.53
CA LEU A 146 -12.03 0.65 0.77
C LEU A 146 -12.23 2.15 0.59
N LYS A 147 -12.99 2.60 -0.44
CA LYS A 147 -13.32 4.03 -0.61
C LYS A 147 -14.01 4.62 0.63
N LEU A 148 -14.96 3.90 1.22
CA LEU A 148 -15.64 4.36 2.44
C LEU A 148 -14.68 4.48 3.64
N ILE A 149 -13.75 3.53 3.78
CA ILE A 149 -12.71 3.56 4.82
C ILE A 149 -11.79 4.77 4.58
N LEU A 150 -11.28 4.94 3.35
CA LEU A 150 -10.39 6.06 3.01
C LEU A 150 -11.04 7.42 3.26
N ALA A 151 -12.33 7.57 2.92
CA ALA A 151 -13.08 8.80 3.18
C ALA A 151 -13.14 9.15 4.68
N LYS A 152 -13.39 8.16 5.55
CA LYS A 152 -13.41 8.37 7.01
C LYS A 152 -12.02 8.64 7.60
N LEU A 153 -10.98 8.13 6.96
CA LEU A 153 -9.60 8.34 7.43
C LEU A 153 -9.07 9.75 7.10
N LYS A 154 -9.75 10.51 6.26
CA LYS A 154 -9.37 11.92 5.96
C LYS A 154 -9.88 12.92 7.00
N GLU A 155 -10.93 12.55 7.73
CA GLU A 155 -11.45 13.33 8.85
C GLU A 155 -10.48 13.29 10.04
#